data_a2141c213e781d3f84f8fd7a6e028d42
#
_entry.id   a2141c213e781d3f84f8fd7a6e028d42
#
_cell.length_a   1.000
_cell.length_b   1.000
_cell.length_c   1.000
_cell.angle_alpha   90.00
_cell.angle_beta   90.00
_cell.angle_gamma   90.00
#
_symmetry.space_group_name_H-M   'P 1'
#
loop_
_entity.id
_entity.type
_entity.pdbx_description
1 polymer ?
#
loop_
_entity_poly.entity_id
_entity_poly.type
_entity_poly.pdbx_seq_one_letter_code
_entity_poly.pdbx_strand_id
1 'polypeptide(L)'
;MNLFETINEEIKKAMLAKDKVRLEALRGIKKEFLEARAAKGAHNELSNETAVVILQKMAKQRRDSADIYLSQNRDDLAETELAQLNVIQEFLPPQMSP
;
A
#
# COMPACT_ATOMS: atom_id res chain seq x y z
N MET A 1 -3.96 18.03 2.69
CA MET A 1 -4.58 16.70 2.82
C MET A 1 -3.53 15.70 3.24
N ASN A 2 -3.80 14.90 4.27
CA ASN A 2 -2.84 13.89 4.71
C ASN A 2 -3.02 12.59 3.92
N LEU A 3 -2.05 11.69 4.05
CA LEU A 3 -2.07 10.43 3.30
C LEU A 3 -3.29 9.56 3.63
N PHE A 4 -3.76 9.58 4.87
CA PHE A 4 -4.94 8.81 5.25
C PHE A 4 -6.17 9.28 4.46
N GLU A 5 -6.37 10.58 4.37
CA GLU A 5 -7.48 11.16 3.61
C GLU A 5 -7.34 10.86 2.12
N THR A 6 -6.12 10.95 1.61
CA THR A 6 -5.85 10.63 0.20
C THR A 6 -6.23 9.18 -0.12
N ILE A 7 -5.86 8.25 0.74
CA ILE A 7 -6.21 6.84 0.54
C ILE A 7 -7.73 6.64 0.56
N ASN A 8 -8.44 7.29 1.48
CA ASN A 8 -9.89 7.19 1.52
C ASN A 8 -10.55 7.70 0.24
N GLU A 9 -10.05 8.79 -0.33
CA GLU A 9 -10.58 9.32 -1.58
C GLU A 9 -10.27 8.40 -2.76
N GLU A 10 -9.07 7.84 -2.80
CA GLU A 10 -8.69 6.92 -3.87
C GLU A 10 -9.51 5.62 -3.81
N ILE A 11 -9.89 5.18 -2.61
CA ILE A 11 -10.79 4.03 -2.46
C ILE A 11 -12.15 4.32 -3.12
N LYS A 12 -12.70 5.50 -2.90
CA LYS A 12 -13.97 5.89 -3.53
C LYS A 12 -13.85 5.89 -5.05
N LYS A 13 -12.76 6.43 -5.57
CA LYS A 13 -12.52 6.46 -7.01
C LYS A 13 -12.39 5.05 -7.59
N ALA A 14 -11.66 4.17 -6.90
CA ALA A 14 -11.50 2.79 -7.34
C ALA A 14 -12.84 2.03 -7.33
N MET A 15 -13.69 2.29 -6.34
CA MET A 15 -15.02 1.69 -6.29
C MET A 15 -15.86 2.14 -7.47
N LEU A 16 -15.86 3.42 -7.78
CA LEU A 16 -16.61 3.96 -8.90
C LEU A 16 -16.10 3.44 -10.25
N ALA A 17 -14.78 3.26 -10.35
CA ALA A 17 -14.15 2.73 -11.56
C ALA A 17 -14.26 1.21 -11.67
N LYS A 18 -14.72 0.54 -10.61
CA LYS A 18 -14.82 -0.92 -10.52
C LYS A 18 -13.45 -1.59 -10.71
N ASP A 19 -12.39 -0.92 -10.24
CA ASP A 19 -11.02 -1.42 -10.31
C ASP A 19 -10.73 -2.26 -9.08
N LYS A 20 -10.98 -3.55 -9.18
CA LYS A 20 -10.87 -4.48 -8.05
C LYS A 20 -9.44 -4.60 -7.52
N VAL A 21 -8.47 -4.65 -8.40
CA VAL A 21 -7.06 -4.80 -8.00
C VAL A 21 -6.60 -3.58 -7.21
N ARG A 22 -6.90 -2.40 -7.74
CA ARG A 22 -6.55 -1.15 -7.08
C ARG A 22 -7.28 -1.00 -5.74
N LEU A 23 -8.56 -1.34 -5.72
CA LEU A 23 -9.37 -1.27 -4.50
C LEU A 23 -8.83 -2.18 -3.40
N GLU A 24 -8.43 -3.40 -3.74
CA GLU A 24 -7.86 -4.34 -2.79
C GLU A 24 -6.56 -3.82 -2.20
N ALA A 25 -5.68 -3.28 -3.05
CA ALA A 25 -4.42 -2.70 -2.58
C ALA A 25 -4.67 -1.51 -1.65
N LEU A 26 -5.59 -0.62 -2.02
CA LEU A 26 -5.91 0.55 -1.20
C LEU A 26 -6.55 0.17 0.13
N ARG A 27 -7.40 -0.84 0.15
CA ARG A 27 -7.99 -1.34 1.40
C ARG A 27 -6.93 -1.92 2.32
N GLY A 28 -5.94 -2.60 1.76
CA GLY A 28 -4.81 -3.10 2.53
C GLY A 28 -4.01 -1.97 3.17
N ILE A 29 -3.77 -0.90 2.44
CA ILE A 29 -3.10 0.28 2.97
C ILE A 29 -3.94 0.90 4.10
N LYS A 30 -5.23 1.06 3.88
CA LYS A 30 -6.12 1.65 4.89
C LYS A 30 -6.13 0.82 6.17
N LYS A 31 -6.15 -0.50 6.05
CA LYS A 31 -6.10 -1.40 7.20
C LYS A 31 -4.85 -1.14 8.04
N GLU A 32 -3.70 -1.07 7.40
CA GLU A 32 -2.44 -0.81 8.11
C GLU A 32 -2.42 0.57 8.75
N PHE A 33 -2.99 1.57 8.09
CA PHE A 33 -3.11 2.91 8.65
C PHE A 33 -4.03 2.94 9.86
N LEU A 34 -5.15 2.22 9.82
CA LEU A 34 -6.06 2.14 10.95
C LEU A 34 -5.43 1.44 12.15
N GLU A 35 -4.69 0.37 11.91
CA GLU A 35 -3.95 -0.32 12.96
C GLU A 35 -2.92 0.60 13.62
N ALA A 36 -2.22 1.38 12.82
CA ALA A 36 -1.23 2.33 13.33
C ALA A 36 -1.90 3.43 14.18
N ARG A 37 -3.07 3.92 13.75
CA ARG A 37 -3.81 4.93 14.51
C ARG A 37 -4.32 4.39 15.84
N ALA A 38 -4.68 3.11 15.87
CA ALA A 38 -5.18 2.46 17.07
C ALA A 38 -4.05 2.01 18.00
N ALA A 39 -2.79 2.08 17.56
CA ALA A 39 -1.65 1.64 18.35
C ALA A 39 -1.52 2.48 19.63
N LYS A 40 -1.01 1.85 20.67
CA LYS A 40 -0.80 2.51 21.95
C LYS A 40 0.15 3.70 21.78
N GLY A 41 -0.27 4.86 22.25
CA GLY A 41 0.53 6.09 22.15
C GLY A 41 0.31 6.89 20.90
N ALA A 42 -0.44 6.37 19.93
CA ALA A 42 -0.72 7.09 18.69
C ALA A 42 -1.84 8.12 18.82
N HIS A 43 -2.67 8.05 19.85
CA HIS A 43 -3.78 8.98 20.11
C HIS A 43 -4.72 9.14 18.91
N ASN A 44 -4.97 8.06 18.17
CA ASN A 44 -5.80 8.06 16.95
C ASN A 44 -5.29 9.01 15.87
N GLU A 45 -4.00 9.27 15.87
CA GLU A 45 -3.37 10.12 14.87
C GLU A 45 -2.40 9.32 14.02
N LEU A 46 -2.24 9.73 12.77
CA LEU A 46 -1.30 9.15 11.84
C LEU A 46 -0.60 10.28 11.10
N SER A 47 0.67 10.51 11.40
CA SER A 47 1.45 11.50 10.68
C SER A 47 1.79 10.98 9.28
N ASN A 48 2.02 11.91 8.35
CA ASN A 48 2.47 11.51 7.01
C ASN A 48 3.80 10.77 7.07
N GLU A 49 4.68 11.13 7.98
CA GLU A 49 5.96 10.44 8.14
C GLU A 49 5.77 8.97 8.50
N THR A 50 4.89 8.69 9.48
CA THR A 50 4.58 7.32 9.86
C THR A 50 3.88 6.59 8.71
N ALA A 51 2.97 7.26 8.02
CA ALA A 51 2.28 6.68 6.87
C ALA A 51 3.27 6.26 5.78
N VAL A 52 4.27 7.09 5.50
CA VAL A 52 5.31 6.77 4.52
C VAL A 52 6.11 5.53 4.94
N VAL A 53 6.46 5.43 6.22
CA VAL A 53 7.18 4.25 6.73
C VAL A 53 6.34 2.98 6.53
N ILE A 54 5.05 3.05 6.81
CA ILE A 54 4.14 1.93 6.60
C ILE A 54 4.11 1.53 5.12
N LEU A 55 3.98 2.51 4.23
CA LEU A 55 3.96 2.25 2.79
C LEU A 55 5.27 1.63 2.31
N GLN A 56 6.41 2.11 2.82
CA GLN A 56 7.71 1.54 2.47
C GLN A 56 7.81 0.07 2.88
N LYS A 57 7.35 -0.24 4.07
CA LYS A 57 7.34 -1.61 4.59
C LYS A 57 6.43 -2.50 3.75
N MET A 58 5.24 -2.01 3.41
CA MET A 58 4.31 -2.75 2.56
C MET A 58 4.90 -2.99 1.18
N ALA A 59 5.53 -1.99 0.59
CA ALA A 59 6.16 -2.10 -0.72
C ALA A 59 7.26 -3.17 -0.70
N LYS A 60 8.08 -3.18 0.35
CA LYS A 60 9.12 -4.20 0.49
C LYS A 60 8.52 -5.59 0.60
N GLN A 61 7.46 -5.76 1.39
CA GLN A 61 6.79 -7.05 1.55
C GLN A 61 6.23 -7.55 0.21
N ARG A 62 5.62 -6.67 -0.58
CA ARG A 62 5.08 -7.06 -1.89
C ARG A 62 6.20 -7.46 -2.86
N ARG A 63 7.30 -6.72 -2.84
CA ARG A 63 8.46 -7.05 -3.69
C ARG A 63 9.06 -8.39 -3.31
N ASP A 64 9.26 -8.63 -2.01
CA ASP A 64 9.83 -9.88 -1.52
C ASP A 64 8.92 -11.06 -1.87
N SER A 65 7.61 -10.90 -1.70
CA SER A 65 6.64 -11.95 -2.06
C SER A 65 6.66 -12.24 -3.56
N ALA A 66 6.72 -11.19 -4.39
CA ALA A 66 6.80 -11.35 -5.83
C ALA A 66 8.06 -12.15 -6.23
N ASP A 67 9.20 -11.83 -5.62
CA ASP A 67 10.45 -12.52 -5.92
C ASP A 67 10.36 -14.00 -5.55
N ILE A 68 9.75 -14.33 -4.43
CA ILE A 68 9.53 -15.71 -4.00
C ILE A 68 8.66 -16.45 -5.02
N TYR A 69 7.55 -15.85 -5.44
CA TYR A 69 6.66 -16.48 -6.41
C TYR A 69 7.35 -16.70 -7.76
N LEU A 70 8.14 -15.72 -8.20
CA LEU A 70 8.90 -15.86 -9.45
C LEU A 70 9.90 -17.01 -9.35
N SER A 71 10.56 -17.18 -8.21
CA SER A 71 11.51 -18.27 -8.02
C SER A 71 10.84 -19.64 -8.02
N GLN A 72 9.53 -19.68 -7.76
CA GLN A 72 8.73 -20.89 -7.74
C GLN A 72 7.95 -21.09 -9.05
N ASN A 73 8.22 -20.27 -10.06
CA ASN A 73 7.52 -20.29 -11.35
C ASN A 73 6.02 -20.00 -11.21
N ARG A 74 5.65 -19.22 -10.21
CA ARG A 74 4.27 -18.80 -10.00
C ARG A 74 4.09 -17.37 -10.46
N ASP A 75 4.22 -17.15 -11.76
CA ASP A 75 4.13 -15.83 -12.37
C ASP A 75 2.76 -15.18 -12.12
N ASP A 76 1.70 -15.99 -12.08
CA ASP A 76 0.35 -15.53 -11.79
C ASP A 76 0.25 -14.84 -10.43
N LEU A 77 0.85 -15.45 -9.40
CA LEU A 77 0.84 -14.88 -8.04
C LEU A 77 1.79 -13.69 -7.94
N ALA A 78 2.92 -13.74 -8.65
CA ALA A 78 3.85 -12.63 -8.68
C ALA A 78 3.21 -11.39 -9.31
N GLU A 79 2.43 -11.56 -10.38
CA GLU A 79 1.74 -10.44 -11.02
C GLU A 79 0.80 -9.72 -10.07
N THR A 80 0.06 -10.47 -9.25
CA THR A 80 -0.83 -9.89 -8.25
C THR A 80 -0.06 -9.05 -7.25
N GLU A 81 1.07 -9.57 -6.76
CA GLU A 81 1.91 -8.83 -5.81
C GLU A 81 2.49 -7.57 -6.44
N LEU A 82 2.95 -7.67 -7.68
CA LEU A 82 3.51 -6.51 -8.40
C LEU A 82 2.46 -5.45 -8.69
N ALA A 83 1.23 -5.86 -8.99
CA ALA A 83 0.14 -4.91 -9.20
C ALA A 83 -0.15 -4.12 -7.92
N GLN A 84 -0.15 -4.79 -6.76
CA GLN A 84 -0.34 -4.11 -5.48
C GLN A 84 0.85 -3.21 -5.16
N LEU A 85 2.07 -3.66 -5.45
CA LEU A 85 3.27 -2.85 -5.27
C LEU A 85 3.17 -1.54 -6.05
N ASN A 86 2.72 -1.61 -7.30
CA ASN A 86 2.58 -0.41 -8.14
C ASN A 86 1.62 0.61 -7.51
N VAL A 87 0.51 0.15 -6.95
CA VAL A 87 -0.44 1.04 -6.28
C VAL A 87 0.20 1.69 -5.05
N ILE A 88 0.89 0.89 -4.24
CA ILE A 88 1.55 1.39 -3.03
C ILE A 88 2.59 2.46 -3.39
N GLN A 89 3.37 2.23 -4.44
CA GLN A 89 4.41 3.15 -4.86
C GLN A 89 3.88 4.51 -5.30
N GLU A 90 2.63 4.59 -5.77
CA GLU A 90 2.03 5.87 -6.14
C GLU A 90 2.00 6.86 -4.98
N PHE A 91 1.95 6.38 -3.76
CA PHE A 91 1.83 7.21 -2.56
C PHE A 91 3.16 7.42 -1.85
N LEU A 92 4.22 6.83 -2.36
CA LEU A 92 5.56 7.04 -1.81
C LEU A 92 6.22 8.23 -2.47
N PRO A 93 7.07 8.98 -1.72
CA PRO A 93 7.86 10.04 -2.35
C PRO A 93 8.75 9.47 -3.44
N PRO A 94 9.09 10.27 -4.46
CA PRO A 94 10.01 9.81 -5.49
C PRO A 94 11.32 9.35 -4.85
N GLN A 95 11.74 8.14 -5.18
CA GLN A 95 13.02 7.63 -4.71
C GLN A 95 14.08 7.97 -5.72
N MET A 96 15.13 8.63 -5.25
CA MET A 96 16.27 8.90 -6.10
C MET A 96 17.10 7.63 -6.23
N SER A 97 17.26 7.18 -7.46
CA SER A 97 18.17 6.06 -7.70
C SER A 97 19.60 6.52 -7.44
N PRO A 98 20.39 5.71 -6.78
CA PRO A 98 21.80 6.03 -6.60
C PRO A 98 22.53 6.03 -7.93
#